data_a9ca93352b896e0452c79af197e6daa8
#
_entry.id   a9ca93352b896e0452c79af197e6daa8
#
_cell.length_a   1.000
_cell.length_b   1.000
_cell.length_c   1.000
_cell.angle_alpha   90.00
_cell.angle_beta   90.00
_cell.angle_gamma   90.00
#
_symmetry.space_group_name_H-M   'P 1'
#
loop_
_entity.id
_entity.type
_entity.pdbx_description
1 polymer ?
#
loop_
_entity_poly.entity_id
_entity_poly.type
_entity_poly.pdbx_seq_one_letter_code
_entity_poly.pdbx_strand_id
1 'polypeptide(L)'
;MTIKQLPQYFVCLVFLWACSDNNPTQSVKKPEKEAVEVPDFNADSAYLYIQQQVDFGPRFISSKGWQQCGDFLVKKLKTYTRYVEEQNHPIKTYDGKSHTLRNIIASFSPKKNNRILLCAHWDTRHVADHDVERQNEPILGANDGGSGVGVLIELARLLSKQESRIGVDIILFDAEDYGNPNGDGKGPISWCIGSQYWGNNPHTTDYYAQYGILLDMVAAKDARFTHEGLSRTYAQRILKKVWSEAHRLGYGSYFVYQSTPQIIDDHYFVNTLIFQP
;
A
#
# COMPACT_ATOMS: atom_id res chain seq x y z
N MET A 1 82.41 -52.88 -24.93
CA MET A 1 82.76 -51.57 -25.52
C MET A 1 81.45 -50.98 -26.04
N THR A 2 80.77 -50.18 -25.28
CA THR A 2 79.35 -49.79 -25.44
C THR A 2 79.31 -48.40 -26.02
N ILE A 3 78.76 -48.25 -27.20
CA ILE A 3 78.54 -46.93 -27.86
C ILE A 3 77.19 -46.38 -27.38
N LYS A 4 77.21 -45.24 -26.73
CA LYS A 4 76.02 -44.46 -26.34
C LYS A 4 75.55 -43.68 -27.53
N GLN A 5 74.26 -43.88 -27.90
CA GLN A 5 73.55 -43.02 -28.85
C GLN A 5 72.98 -41.79 -28.14
N LEU A 6 73.23 -40.59 -28.70
CA LEU A 6 72.55 -39.32 -28.31
C LEU A 6 71.17 -39.23 -28.99
N PRO A 7 70.15 -38.71 -28.33
CA PRO A 7 68.86 -38.42 -28.98
C PRO A 7 68.91 -37.10 -29.72
N GLN A 8 68.44 -37.11 -30.98
CA GLN A 8 68.16 -35.93 -31.77
C GLN A 8 66.91 -35.25 -31.29
N TYR A 9 67.05 -33.99 -30.82
CA TYR A 9 65.88 -33.16 -30.58
C TYR A 9 65.38 -32.52 -31.89
N PHE A 10 64.14 -32.87 -32.23
CA PHE A 10 63.41 -32.29 -33.36
C PHE A 10 62.73 -31.02 -32.85
N VAL A 11 63.21 -29.82 -33.25
CA VAL A 11 62.60 -28.52 -32.91
C VAL A 11 61.49 -28.27 -33.93
N CYS A 12 60.20 -28.46 -33.54
CA CYS A 12 59.05 -28.01 -34.31
C CYS A 12 58.85 -26.52 -34.06
N LEU A 13 59.16 -25.71 -35.04
CA LEU A 13 58.77 -24.29 -35.10
C LEU A 13 57.27 -24.23 -35.48
N VAL A 14 56.42 -23.94 -34.47
CA VAL A 14 55.01 -23.64 -34.67
C VAL A 14 54.87 -22.14 -34.95
N PHE A 15 54.55 -21.80 -36.18
CA PHE A 15 54.16 -20.43 -36.54
C PHE A 15 52.74 -20.19 -36.03
N LEU A 16 52.60 -19.42 -34.92
CA LEU A 16 51.32 -18.89 -34.50
C LEU A 16 50.98 -17.65 -35.37
N TRP A 17 50.06 -17.89 -36.32
CA TRP A 17 49.43 -16.79 -37.03
C TRP A 17 48.36 -16.17 -36.11
N ALA A 18 48.68 -15.05 -35.50
CA ALA A 18 47.73 -14.23 -34.74
C ALA A 18 46.86 -13.48 -35.74
N CYS A 19 45.64 -13.99 -35.98
CA CYS A 19 44.60 -13.16 -36.56
C CYS A 19 44.16 -12.13 -35.55
N SER A 20 44.54 -10.87 -35.77
CA SER A 20 44.05 -9.73 -35.05
C SER A 20 42.71 -9.30 -35.64
N ASP A 21 41.61 -9.90 -35.17
CA ASP A 21 40.27 -9.37 -35.43
C ASP A 21 40.04 -8.15 -34.52
N ASN A 22 40.43 -6.99 -35.00
CA ASN A 22 40.04 -5.68 -34.45
C ASN A 22 38.60 -5.37 -34.91
N ASN A 23 37.60 -6.11 -34.38
CA ASN A 23 36.23 -5.65 -34.39
C ASN A 23 36.01 -4.82 -33.14
N PRO A 24 35.74 -3.52 -33.24
CA PRO A 24 35.33 -2.74 -32.08
C PRO A 24 33.97 -3.27 -31.64
N THR A 25 33.94 -4.01 -30.53
CA THR A 25 32.70 -4.38 -29.86
C THR A 25 31.97 -3.07 -29.53
N GLN A 26 31.00 -2.69 -30.35
CA GLN A 26 30.08 -1.61 -30.00
C GLN A 26 29.39 -2.03 -28.71
N SER A 27 29.80 -1.44 -27.59
CA SER A 27 29.06 -1.55 -26.34
C SER A 27 27.69 -0.95 -26.61
N VAL A 28 26.68 -1.78 -26.77
CA VAL A 28 25.29 -1.35 -26.78
C VAL A 28 25.04 -0.68 -25.43
N LYS A 29 25.11 0.65 -25.39
CA LYS A 29 24.69 1.41 -24.22
C LYS A 29 23.26 1.01 -23.93
N LYS A 30 23.06 0.29 -22.80
CA LYS A 30 21.73 0.03 -22.29
C LYS A 30 21.00 1.38 -22.21
N PRO A 31 19.80 1.52 -22.79
CA PRO A 31 19.12 2.81 -22.75
C PRO A 31 19.03 3.25 -21.30
N GLU A 32 19.59 4.40 -21.02
CA GLU A 32 19.50 5.07 -19.72
C GLU A 32 18.01 5.28 -19.47
N LYS A 33 17.48 4.65 -18.42
CA LYS A 33 16.08 4.85 -18.06
C LYS A 33 15.91 6.33 -17.77
N GLU A 34 15.11 7.03 -18.59
CA GLU A 34 14.71 8.40 -18.28
C GLU A 34 14.30 8.49 -16.81
N ALA A 35 14.94 9.40 -16.08
CA ALA A 35 14.59 9.68 -14.72
C ALA A 35 13.11 10.10 -14.68
N VAL A 36 12.29 9.36 -13.97
CA VAL A 36 10.89 9.73 -13.77
C VAL A 36 10.89 10.90 -12.78
N GLU A 37 10.39 12.05 -13.25
CA GLU A 37 10.16 13.18 -12.35
C GLU A 37 9.10 12.80 -11.32
N VAL A 38 9.49 12.82 -10.04
CA VAL A 38 8.60 12.50 -8.92
C VAL A 38 8.04 13.83 -8.40
N PRO A 39 6.72 14.03 -8.39
CA PRO A 39 6.13 15.26 -7.85
C PRO A 39 6.42 15.43 -6.36
N ASP A 40 6.60 16.67 -5.92
CA ASP A 40 6.83 17.00 -4.52
C ASP A 40 5.60 16.70 -3.66
N PHE A 41 5.78 15.79 -2.72
CA PHE A 41 4.78 15.48 -1.69
C PHE A 41 4.78 16.59 -0.62
N ASN A 42 3.61 17.15 -0.35
CA ASN A 42 3.45 18.18 0.66
C ASN A 42 3.00 17.58 1.99
N ALA A 43 3.95 17.37 2.90
CA ALA A 43 3.70 16.79 4.21
C ALA A 43 2.75 17.64 5.08
N ASP A 44 2.86 18.99 5.00
CA ASP A 44 1.98 19.90 5.75
C ASP A 44 0.53 19.78 5.28
N SER A 45 0.32 19.60 3.97
CA SER A 45 -1.02 19.35 3.43
C SER A 45 -1.58 18.01 3.92
N ALA A 46 -0.78 16.94 3.93
CA ALA A 46 -1.20 15.65 4.46
C ALA A 46 -1.56 15.76 5.95
N TYR A 47 -0.76 16.45 6.74
CA TYR A 47 -1.04 16.72 8.16
C TYR A 47 -2.32 17.54 8.35
N LEU A 48 -2.54 18.56 7.52
CA LEU A 48 -3.77 19.37 7.56
C LEU A 48 -5.01 18.50 7.26
N TYR A 49 -4.91 17.52 6.33
CA TYR A 49 -6.03 16.60 6.07
C TYR A 49 -6.31 15.67 7.26
N ILE A 50 -5.30 15.30 8.05
CA ILE A 50 -5.51 14.57 9.30
C ILE A 50 -6.26 15.47 10.31
N GLN A 51 -5.80 16.69 10.49
CA GLN A 51 -6.44 17.64 11.40
C GLN A 51 -7.91 17.89 11.04
N GLN A 52 -8.21 18.09 9.76
CA GLN A 52 -9.59 18.28 9.29
C GLN A 52 -10.49 17.08 9.59
N GLN A 53 -9.97 15.85 9.52
CA GLN A 53 -10.72 14.67 9.91
C GLN A 53 -10.98 14.62 11.42
N VAL A 54 -9.98 14.95 12.23
CA VAL A 54 -10.08 15.01 13.71
C VAL A 54 -11.08 16.08 14.16
N ASP A 55 -11.15 17.19 13.46
CA ASP A 55 -12.07 18.30 13.79
C ASP A 55 -13.56 17.92 13.67
N PHE A 56 -13.90 16.87 12.93
CA PHE A 56 -15.26 16.30 12.92
C PHE A 56 -15.60 15.47 14.16
N GLY A 57 -14.60 15.17 15.01
CA GLY A 57 -14.73 14.27 16.15
C GLY A 57 -14.61 12.79 15.76
N PRO A 58 -14.98 11.87 16.66
CA PRO A 58 -14.94 10.44 16.41
C PRO A 58 -15.79 10.05 15.20
N ARG A 59 -15.22 9.20 14.32
CA ARG A 59 -15.79 8.84 13.03
C ARG A 59 -16.24 7.37 12.99
N PHE A 60 -16.66 6.81 14.12
CA PHE A 60 -17.23 5.46 14.11
C PHE A 60 -18.57 5.44 13.35
N ILE A 61 -18.88 4.32 12.73
CA ILE A 61 -20.02 4.17 11.83
C ILE A 61 -21.33 4.69 12.43
N SER A 62 -22.09 5.47 11.65
CA SER A 62 -23.32 6.17 12.03
C SER A 62 -23.18 7.29 13.06
N SER A 63 -21.96 7.67 13.48
CA SER A 63 -21.76 8.86 14.29
C SER A 63 -21.92 10.15 13.46
N LYS A 64 -22.10 11.29 14.13
CA LYS A 64 -22.16 12.59 13.45
C LYS A 64 -20.82 12.89 12.75
N GLY A 65 -19.68 12.59 13.42
CA GLY A 65 -18.35 12.76 12.84
C GLY A 65 -18.16 11.93 11.59
N TRP A 66 -18.62 10.69 11.60
CA TRP A 66 -18.61 9.79 10.44
C TRP A 66 -19.37 10.39 9.24
N GLN A 67 -20.61 10.87 9.45
CA GLN A 67 -21.40 11.47 8.37
C GLN A 67 -20.68 12.68 7.77
N GLN A 68 -20.25 13.62 8.61
CA GLN A 68 -19.63 14.87 8.17
C GLN A 68 -18.26 14.64 7.52
N CYS A 69 -17.44 13.77 8.09
CA CYS A 69 -16.14 13.41 7.52
C CYS A 69 -16.29 12.68 6.19
N GLY A 70 -17.20 11.70 6.09
CA GLY A 70 -17.46 11.01 4.82
C GLY A 70 -17.86 11.98 3.70
N ASP A 71 -18.74 12.95 3.99
CA ASP A 71 -19.14 13.99 3.01
C ASP A 71 -17.95 14.88 2.62
N PHE A 72 -17.09 15.24 3.59
CA PHE A 72 -15.85 15.97 3.34
C PHE A 72 -14.90 15.18 2.44
N LEU A 73 -14.67 13.89 2.72
CA LEU A 73 -13.75 13.03 1.96
C LEU A 73 -14.22 12.88 0.51
N VAL A 74 -15.50 12.59 0.30
CA VAL A 74 -16.10 12.52 -1.05
C VAL A 74 -15.93 13.84 -1.80
N LYS A 75 -16.27 14.97 -1.16
CA LYS A 75 -16.12 16.30 -1.76
C LYS A 75 -14.66 16.59 -2.09
N LYS A 76 -13.74 16.27 -1.20
CA LYS A 76 -12.31 16.50 -1.39
C LYS A 76 -11.77 15.68 -2.56
N LEU A 77 -12.04 14.38 -2.63
CA LEU A 77 -11.58 13.51 -3.73
C LEU A 77 -12.19 13.95 -5.07
N LYS A 78 -13.45 14.41 -5.09
CA LYS A 78 -14.09 14.98 -6.29
C LYS A 78 -13.39 16.24 -6.82
N THR A 79 -12.57 16.94 -6.04
CA THR A 79 -11.73 18.04 -6.55
C THR A 79 -10.53 17.55 -7.36
N TYR A 80 -10.15 16.27 -7.23
CA TYR A 80 -8.96 15.69 -7.85
C TYR A 80 -9.28 14.72 -8.99
N THR A 81 -10.43 14.05 -8.94
CA THR A 81 -10.92 13.21 -10.03
C THR A 81 -12.44 13.23 -10.09
N ARG A 82 -13.00 13.10 -11.30
CA ARG A 82 -14.45 12.94 -11.48
C ARG A 82 -14.95 11.51 -11.20
N TYR A 83 -14.03 10.56 -11.07
CA TYR A 83 -14.33 9.14 -10.87
C TYR A 83 -14.28 8.82 -9.37
N VAL A 84 -15.23 9.38 -8.64
CA VAL A 84 -15.43 9.12 -7.21
C VAL A 84 -16.81 8.49 -7.03
N GLU A 85 -16.85 7.34 -6.41
CA GLU A 85 -18.08 6.64 -6.05
C GLU A 85 -18.10 6.28 -4.56
N GLU A 86 -19.29 6.09 -4.05
CA GLU A 86 -19.57 5.66 -2.69
C GLU A 86 -20.24 4.28 -2.75
N GLN A 87 -19.59 3.29 -2.16
CA GLN A 87 -20.15 1.96 -2.05
C GLN A 87 -20.88 1.85 -0.71
N ASN A 88 -22.20 1.99 -0.76
CA ASN A 88 -23.06 1.92 0.42
C ASN A 88 -23.75 0.55 0.49
N HIS A 89 -23.75 -0.07 1.70
CA HIS A 89 -24.37 -1.36 1.93
C HIS A 89 -24.93 -1.48 3.35
N PRO A 90 -26.17 -2.01 3.55
CA PRO A 90 -26.66 -2.30 4.89
C PRO A 90 -25.85 -3.44 5.52
N ILE A 91 -25.37 -3.23 6.73
CA ILE A 91 -24.62 -4.22 7.51
C ILE A 91 -25.22 -4.38 8.91
N LYS A 92 -24.87 -5.49 9.55
CA LYS A 92 -25.12 -5.73 10.96
C LYS A 92 -23.79 -5.92 11.67
N THR A 93 -23.55 -5.12 12.69
CA THR A 93 -22.31 -5.18 13.49
C THR A 93 -22.40 -6.22 14.61
N TYR A 94 -21.26 -6.52 15.25
CA TYR A 94 -21.16 -7.55 16.30
C TYR A 94 -22.13 -7.35 17.46
N ASP A 95 -22.47 -6.09 17.78
CA ASP A 95 -23.41 -5.70 18.84
C ASP A 95 -24.89 -5.79 18.41
N GLY A 96 -25.14 -6.31 17.20
CA GLY A 96 -26.47 -6.56 16.66
C GLY A 96 -27.15 -5.33 16.06
N LYS A 97 -26.48 -4.16 16.04
CA LYS A 97 -27.02 -2.95 15.42
C LYS A 97 -26.94 -2.98 13.90
N SER A 98 -27.89 -2.30 13.26
CA SER A 98 -27.93 -2.15 11.81
C SER A 98 -27.36 -0.79 11.42
N HIS A 99 -26.43 -0.78 10.47
CA HIS A 99 -25.74 0.40 9.96
C HIS A 99 -25.74 0.39 8.44
N THR A 100 -25.33 1.51 7.85
CA THR A 100 -24.99 1.57 6.42
C THR A 100 -23.49 1.77 6.29
N LEU A 101 -22.79 0.77 5.76
CA LEU A 101 -21.38 0.85 5.37
C LEU A 101 -21.20 1.90 4.27
N ARG A 102 -20.09 2.61 4.27
CA ARG A 102 -19.78 3.65 3.28
C ARG A 102 -18.30 3.60 2.88
N ASN A 103 -17.92 2.71 1.99
CA ASN A 103 -16.59 2.78 1.35
C ASN A 103 -16.57 3.92 0.33
N ILE A 104 -15.43 4.63 0.23
CA ILE A 104 -15.24 5.74 -0.71
C ILE A 104 -14.12 5.37 -1.67
N ILE A 105 -14.41 5.40 -2.97
CA ILE A 105 -13.48 4.93 -4.02
C ILE A 105 -13.19 6.08 -4.97
N ALA A 106 -11.91 6.34 -5.25
CA ALA A 106 -11.48 7.34 -6.22
C ALA A 106 -10.51 6.74 -7.23
N SER A 107 -10.87 6.76 -8.52
CA SER A 107 -10.06 6.20 -9.59
C SER A 107 -9.32 7.29 -10.38
N PHE A 108 -8.04 7.05 -10.63
CA PHE A 108 -7.18 7.86 -11.49
C PHE A 108 -6.75 7.05 -12.70
N SER A 109 -6.79 7.67 -13.89
CA SER A 109 -6.55 6.98 -15.16
C SER A 109 -7.33 5.65 -15.29
N PRO A 110 -8.68 5.65 -15.13
CA PRO A 110 -9.49 4.42 -14.98
C PRO A 110 -9.48 3.52 -16.22
N LYS A 111 -9.11 4.05 -17.38
CA LYS A 111 -8.99 3.27 -18.64
C LYS A 111 -7.70 2.45 -18.75
N LYS A 112 -6.76 2.60 -17.80
CA LYS A 112 -5.49 1.86 -17.82
C LYS A 112 -5.67 0.52 -17.09
N ASN A 113 -5.48 -0.58 -17.80
CA ASN A 113 -5.57 -1.93 -17.24
C ASN A 113 -4.41 -2.25 -16.28
N ASN A 114 -3.22 -1.66 -16.54
CA ASN A 114 -2.10 -1.76 -15.60
C ASN A 114 -2.34 -0.78 -14.46
N ARG A 115 -2.74 -1.27 -13.30
CA ARG A 115 -3.11 -0.42 -12.16
C ARG A 115 -2.65 -0.97 -10.82
N ILE A 116 -2.64 -0.10 -9.82
CA ILE A 116 -2.36 -0.42 -8.42
C ILE A 116 -3.50 0.06 -7.53
N LEU A 117 -3.61 -0.55 -6.35
CA LEU A 117 -4.55 -0.18 -5.30
C LEU A 117 -3.78 0.51 -4.16
N LEU A 118 -4.28 1.64 -3.70
CA LEU A 118 -3.87 2.29 -2.46
C LEU A 118 -5.08 2.36 -1.54
N CYS A 119 -4.94 1.97 -0.29
CA CYS A 119 -6.07 1.99 0.63
C CYS A 119 -5.68 2.39 2.05
N ALA A 120 -6.68 2.82 2.80
CA ALA A 120 -6.66 3.11 4.23
C ALA A 120 -8.09 2.99 4.75
N HIS A 121 -8.29 2.78 6.05
CA HIS A 121 -9.60 2.97 6.63
C HIS A 121 -9.78 4.43 7.06
N TRP A 122 -11.02 4.91 7.14
CA TRP A 122 -11.32 6.30 7.48
C TRP A 122 -12.21 6.45 8.72
N ASP A 123 -12.82 5.37 9.16
CA ASP A 123 -13.56 5.31 10.41
C ASP A 123 -12.62 5.30 11.63
N THR A 124 -13.18 5.31 12.82
CA THR A 124 -12.43 5.24 14.07
C THR A 124 -13.11 4.33 15.06
N ARG A 125 -12.32 3.86 16.01
CA ARG A 125 -12.78 2.99 17.08
C ARG A 125 -13.84 3.66 17.93
N HIS A 126 -14.93 2.96 18.16
CA HIS A 126 -16.09 3.44 18.93
C HIS A 126 -15.90 3.34 20.44
N VAL A 127 -14.87 2.63 20.91
CA VAL A 127 -14.48 2.45 22.32
C VAL A 127 -12.96 2.46 22.42
N ALA A 128 -12.43 3.08 23.48
CA ALA A 128 -10.99 3.09 23.77
C ALA A 128 -10.63 1.92 24.69
N ASP A 129 -10.94 0.70 24.31
CA ASP A 129 -10.87 -0.53 25.15
C ASP A 129 -9.48 -0.83 25.73
N HIS A 130 -8.42 -0.25 25.17
CA HIS A 130 -7.06 -0.31 25.72
C HIS A 130 -6.70 0.89 26.63
N ASP A 131 -7.58 1.90 26.77
CA ASP A 131 -7.38 3.01 27.70
C ASP A 131 -7.64 2.54 29.14
N VAL A 132 -6.91 3.11 30.11
CA VAL A 132 -7.03 2.73 31.53
C VAL A 132 -8.16 3.46 32.26
N GLU A 133 -8.60 4.62 31.73
CA GLU A 133 -9.57 5.51 32.38
C GLU A 133 -10.86 5.69 31.57
N ARG A 134 -10.76 5.68 30.23
CA ARG A 134 -11.83 6.07 29.31
C ARG A 134 -12.23 4.95 28.34
N GLN A 135 -12.20 3.72 28.79
CA GLN A 135 -12.42 2.53 27.94
C GLN A 135 -13.72 2.54 27.12
N ASN A 136 -14.75 3.25 27.59
CA ASN A 136 -16.06 3.32 26.92
C ASN A 136 -16.23 4.58 26.05
N GLU A 137 -15.20 5.40 25.93
CA GLU A 137 -15.24 6.60 25.08
C GLU A 137 -14.68 6.31 23.68
N PRO A 138 -15.24 6.91 22.64
CA PRO A 138 -14.69 6.76 21.28
C PRO A 138 -13.39 7.56 21.14
N ILE A 139 -12.50 7.08 20.26
CA ILE A 139 -11.25 7.75 19.96
C ILE A 139 -11.37 8.72 18.77
N LEU A 140 -10.49 9.72 18.73
CA LEU A 140 -10.44 10.71 17.64
C LEU A 140 -9.76 10.17 16.38
N GLY A 141 -8.93 9.14 16.50
CA GLY A 141 -8.32 8.44 15.38
C GLY A 141 -7.48 9.34 14.46
N ALA A 142 -6.54 10.13 15.01
CA ALA A 142 -5.65 10.95 14.20
C ALA A 142 -4.62 10.08 13.44
N ASN A 143 -4.03 9.11 14.15
CA ASN A 143 -3.09 8.15 13.56
C ASN A 143 -3.85 6.97 12.97
N ASP A 144 -4.74 6.40 13.74
CA ASP A 144 -5.58 5.26 13.43
C ASP A 144 -6.81 5.70 12.63
N GLY A 145 -6.83 5.33 11.38
CA GLY A 145 -7.65 5.76 10.27
C GLY A 145 -7.21 7.07 9.63
N GLY A 146 -7.04 8.14 10.41
CA GLY A 146 -6.82 9.50 9.88
C GLY A 146 -5.51 9.68 9.12
N SER A 147 -4.42 9.02 9.54
CA SER A 147 -3.09 9.23 8.96
C SER A 147 -2.96 8.69 7.55
N GLY A 148 -3.40 7.45 7.33
CA GLY A 148 -3.39 6.85 5.99
C GLY A 148 -4.23 7.66 5.00
N VAL A 149 -5.42 8.07 5.42
CA VAL A 149 -6.32 8.93 4.61
C VAL A 149 -5.67 10.27 4.27
N GLY A 150 -5.00 10.94 5.23
CA GLY A 150 -4.31 12.21 4.98
C GLY A 150 -3.25 12.08 3.89
N VAL A 151 -2.44 11.02 3.92
CA VAL A 151 -1.45 10.70 2.88
C VAL A 151 -2.14 10.44 1.55
N LEU A 152 -3.22 9.64 1.51
CA LEU A 152 -3.91 9.29 0.27
C LEU A 152 -4.60 10.49 -0.39
N ILE A 153 -5.11 11.45 0.38
CA ILE A 153 -5.66 12.71 -0.18
C ILE A 153 -4.55 13.53 -0.85
N GLU A 154 -3.37 13.61 -0.23
CA GLU A 154 -2.23 14.32 -0.85
C GLU A 154 -1.73 13.60 -2.12
N LEU A 155 -1.71 12.28 -2.12
CA LEU A 155 -1.42 11.51 -3.33
C LEU A 155 -2.48 11.73 -4.41
N ALA A 156 -3.76 11.82 -4.06
CA ALA A 156 -4.84 12.16 -4.99
C ALA A 156 -4.61 13.53 -5.64
N ARG A 157 -4.16 14.52 -4.86
CA ARG A 157 -3.76 15.85 -5.37
C ARG A 157 -2.63 15.75 -6.39
N LEU A 158 -1.61 14.96 -6.10
CA LEU A 158 -0.47 14.75 -7.01
C LEU A 158 -0.91 14.05 -8.31
N LEU A 159 -1.71 12.98 -8.19
CA LEU A 159 -2.26 12.23 -9.33
C LEU A 159 -3.16 13.09 -10.23
N SER A 160 -3.79 14.14 -9.67
CA SER A 160 -4.61 15.08 -10.45
C SER A 160 -3.79 16.07 -11.30
N LYS A 161 -2.54 16.33 -10.91
CA LYS A 161 -1.67 17.29 -11.60
C LYS A 161 -0.94 16.71 -12.82
N GLN A 162 -0.68 15.42 -12.77
CA GLN A 162 0.05 14.73 -13.82
C GLN A 162 -0.58 13.38 -14.13
N GLU A 163 -0.84 13.11 -15.39
CA GLU A 163 -1.38 11.81 -15.78
C GLU A 163 -0.39 10.69 -15.45
N SER A 164 -0.82 9.76 -14.59
CA SER A 164 -0.03 8.59 -14.25
C SER A 164 0.13 7.65 -15.45
N ARG A 165 1.28 6.99 -15.57
CA ARG A 165 1.51 5.92 -16.57
C ARG A 165 0.66 4.68 -16.32
N ILE A 166 0.17 4.50 -15.10
CA ILE A 166 -0.68 3.38 -14.66
C ILE A 166 -1.99 3.91 -14.09
N GLY A 167 -2.99 3.04 -14.00
CA GLY A 167 -4.19 3.31 -13.23
C GLY A 167 -3.89 3.26 -11.73
N VAL A 168 -4.55 4.10 -10.96
CA VAL A 168 -4.48 4.08 -9.49
C VAL A 168 -5.89 4.18 -8.93
N ASP A 169 -6.27 3.24 -8.08
CA ASP A 169 -7.47 3.34 -7.28
C ASP A 169 -7.08 3.65 -5.84
N ILE A 170 -7.76 4.62 -5.25
CA ILE A 170 -7.69 4.94 -3.83
C ILE A 170 -9.01 4.49 -3.23
N ILE A 171 -8.95 3.61 -2.22
CA ILE A 171 -10.13 3.15 -1.49
C ILE A 171 -9.97 3.52 -0.02
N LEU A 172 -10.96 4.22 0.50
CA LEU A 172 -11.09 4.51 1.92
C LEU A 172 -12.15 3.56 2.48
N PHE A 173 -11.72 2.56 3.23
CA PHE A 173 -12.58 1.55 3.84
C PHE A 173 -13.28 2.10 5.08
N ASP A 174 -14.52 1.69 5.28
CA ASP A 174 -15.35 2.03 6.44
C ASP A 174 -15.48 0.81 7.37
N ALA A 175 -15.76 1.07 8.63
CA ALA A 175 -15.99 0.05 9.65
C ALA A 175 -14.87 -1.02 9.73
N GLU A 176 -13.63 -0.59 9.56
CA GLU A 176 -12.46 -1.37 9.91
C GLU A 176 -12.44 -1.57 11.42
N ASP A 177 -12.62 -0.50 12.18
CA ASP A 177 -12.34 -0.38 13.59
C ASP A 177 -13.62 -0.53 14.48
N TYR A 178 -14.74 -0.96 13.90
CA TYR A 178 -15.96 -1.27 14.62
C TYR A 178 -16.09 -2.76 15.01
N GLY A 179 -14.97 -3.39 15.32
CA GLY A 179 -14.91 -4.77 15.73
C GLY A 179 -15.25 -5.01 17.20
N ASN A 180 -15.46 -6.29 17.57
CA ASN A 180 -15.79 -6.71 18.92
C ASN A 180 -14.57 -6.59 19.84
N PRO A 181 -14.56 -5.68 20.84
CA PRO A 181 -13.43 -5.53 21.76
C PRO A 181 -13.14 -6.77 22.63
N ASN A 182 -14.12 -7.65 22.77
CA ASN A 182 -13.96 -8.92 23.52
C ASN A 182 -13.51 -10.09 22.61
N GLY A 183 -13.25 -9.83 21.32
CA GLY A 183 -12.89 -10.82 20.31
C GLY A 183 -14.10 -11.57 19.75
N ASP A 184 -13.93 -12.14 18.56
CA ASP A 184 -15.01 -12.80 17.80
C ASP A 184 -15.22 -14.28 18.17
N GLY A 185 -14.34 -14.84 18.99
CA GLY A 185 -14.39 -16.24 19.37
C GLY A 185 -14.34 -17.18 18.16
N LYS A 186 -15.41 -17.98 17.95
CA LYS A 186 -15.60 -18.82 16.75
C LYS A 186 -16.53 -18.20 15.71
N GLY A 187 -16.97 -16.96 15.94
CA GLY A 187 -17.82 -16.22 15.03
C GLY A 187 -17.07 -15.67 13.81
N PRO A 188 -17.78 -15.07 12.87
CA PRO A 188 -17.16 -14.33 11.76
C PRO A 188 -16.35 -13.15 12.30
N ILE A 189 -15.29 -12.79 11.59
CA ILE A 189 -14.45 -11.63 11.94
C ILE A 189 -15.31 -10.36 11.85
N SER A 190 -15.39 -9.61 12.97
CA SER A 190 -16.18 -8.40 13.09
C SER A 190 -15.45 -7.11 12.71
N TRP A 191 -14.16 -7.21 12.43
CA TRP A 191 -13.25 -6.14 12.01
C TRP A 191 -13.18 -6.02 10.49
N CYS A 192 -12.71 -4.89 9.98
CA CYS A 192 -12.44 -4.71 8.55
C CYS A 192 -13.67 -4.94 7.65
N ILE A 193 -14.87 -4.59 8.11
CA ILE A 193 -16.12 -4.91 7.39
C ILE A 193 -16.13 -4.28 6.00
N GLY A 194 -15.56 -3.08 5.85
CA GLY A 194 -15.46 -2.38 4.57
C GLY A 194 -14.67 -3.14 3.52
N SER A 195 -13.50 -3.61 3.87
CA SER A 195 -12.66 -4.38 2.95
C SER A 195 -13.19 -5.79 2.70
N GLN A 196 -13.82 -6.43 3.70
CA GLN A 196 -14.55 -7.69 3.51
C GLN A 196 -15.66 -7.53 2.46
N TYR A 197 -16.47 -6.47 2.59
CA TYR A 197 -17.55 -6.22 1.64
C TYR A 197 -17.03 -5.89 0.24
N TRP A 198 -16.06 -4.97 0.15
CA TRP A 198 -15.48 -4.59 -1.13
C TRP A 198 -14.78 -5.76 -1.84
N GLY A 199 -14.07 -6.60 -1.11
CA GLY A 199 -13.40 -7.78 -1.67
C GLY A 199 -14.36 -8.77 -2.31
N ASN A 200 -15.57 -8.91 -1.75
CA ASN A 200 -16.63 -9.74 -2.34
C ASN A 200 -17.46 -9.01 -3.42
N ASN A 201 -17.43 -7.67 -3.43
CA ASN A 201 -18.23 -6.83 -4.31
C ASN A 201 -17.39 -5.66 -4.85
N PRO A 202 -16.33 -5.92 -5.62
CA PRO A 202 -15.47 -4.84 -6.11
C PRO A 202 -16.26 -3.87 -6.99
N HIS A 203 -15.86 -2.61 -6.97
CA HIS A 203 -16.51 -1.52 -7.69
C HIS A 203 -16.45 -1.66 -9.23
N THR A 204 -15.62 -2.56 -9.73
CA THR A 204 -15.52 -2.89 -11.15
C THR A 204 -15.58 -4.40 -11.30
N THR A 205 -16.39 -4.89 -12.23
CA THR A 205 -16.42 -6.32 -12.59
C THR A 205 -15.03 -6.78 -13.00
N ASP A 206 -14.63 -7.96 -12.55
CA ASP A 206 -13.30 -8.54 -12.80
C ASP A 206 -12.15 -7.60 -12.39
N TYR A 207 -12.31 -6.91 -11.25
CA TYR A 207 -11.30 -5.98 -10.75
C TYR A 207 -9.94 -6.65 -10.60
N TYR A 208 -8.93 -5.99 -11.15
CA TYR A 208 -7.55 -6.44 -11.05
C TYR A 208 -6.62 -5.25 -10.78
N ALA A 209 -5.71 -5.42 -9.83
CA ALA A 209 -4.56 -4.54 -9.62
C ALA A 209 -3.29 -5.38 -9.49
N GLN A 210 -2.14 -4.86 -9.93
CA GLN A 210 -0.87 -5.58 -9.85
C GLN A 210 -0.45 -5.86 -8.39
N TYR A 211 -0.78 -4.93 -7.51
CA TYR A 211 -0.60 -5.02 -6.07
C TYR A 211 -1.39 -3.91 -5.37
N GLY A 212 -1.58 -4.09 -4.06
CA GLY A 212 -2.13 -3.07 -3.17
C GLY A 212 -1.12 -2.61 -2.12
N ILE A 213 -1.30 -1.40 -1.63
CA ILE A 213 -0.59 -0.87 -0.46
C ILE A 213 -1.63 -0.30 0.49
N LEU A 214 -1.71 -0.87 1.69
CA LEU A 214 -2.49 -0.33 2.80
C LEU A 214 -1.63 0.63 3.61
N LEU A 215 -2.20 1.77 3.96
CA LEU A 215 -1.63 2.76 4.85
C LEU A 215 -2.47 2.84 6.12
N ASP A 216 -2.01 2.17 7.15
CA ASP A 216 -2.60 2.23 8.48
C ASP A 216 -1.57 2.68 9.52
N MET A 217 -1.98 3.57 10.46
CA MET A 217 -1.18 4.11 11.55
C MET A 217 0.19 4.66 11.13
N VAL A 218 0.24 5.44 10.04
CA VAL A 218 1.51 5.85 9.38
C VAL A 218 2.11 7.16 9.91
N ALA A 219 1.49 7.85 10.86
CA ALA A 219 1.93 9.17 11.35
C ALA A 219 2.26 9.20 12.86
N ALA A 220 2.50 8.06 13.48
CA ALA A 220 2.94 8.03 14.87
C ALA A 220 4.33 8.66 15.03
N LYS A 221 4.56 9.33 16.16
CA LYS A 221 5.90 9.81 16.51
C LYS A 221 6.87 8.63 16.57
N ASP A 222 8.02 8.77 15.94
CA ASP A 222 9.08 7.75 15.87
C ASP A 222 8.59 6.42 15.27
N ALA A 223 7.63 6.48 14.34
CA ALA A 223 7.09 5.31 13.66
C ALA A 223 8.18 4.43 13.07
N ARG A 224 8.02 3.11 13.18
CA ARG A 224 8.91 2.11 12.58
C ARG A 224 8.09 1.09 11.82
N PHE A 225 8.23 1.10 10.51
CA PHE A 225 7.57 0.16 9.62
C PHE A 225 8.44 -1.08 9.46
N THR A 226 7.84 -2.23 9.69
CA THR A 226 8.51 -3.54 9.68
C THR A 226 7.95 -4.41 8.57
N HIS A 227 8.60 -5.52 8.29
CA HIS A 227 8.10 -6.54 7.37
C HIS A 227 7.00 -7.37 8.06
N GLU A 228 5.75 -6.95 7.90
CA GLU A 228 4.58 -7.64 8.45
C GLU A 228 4.42 -9.05 7.81
N GLY A 229 3.85 -10.00 8.56
CA GLY A 229 3.86 -11.41 8.21
C GLY A 229 3.05 -11.78 6.97
N LEU A 230 1.84 -11.25 6.80
CA LEU A 230 1.00 -11.50 5.61
C LEU A 230 1.61 -10.83 4.37
N SER A 231 2.09 -9.59 4.51
CA SER A 231 2.79 -8.87 3.45
C SER A 231 4.03 -9.61 2.95
N ARG A 232 4.78 -10.27 3.87
CA ARG A 232 5.90 -11.13 3.50
C ARG A 232 5.46 -12.39 2.74
N THR A 233 4.31 -12.94 3.10
CA THR A 233 3.80 -14.16 2.49
C THR A 233 3.27 -13.90 1.08
N TYR A 234 2.46 -12.87 0.91
CA TYR A 234 1.73 -12.62 -0.33
C TYR A 234 2.42 -11.65 -1.28
N ALA A 235 3.15 -10.66 -0.75
CA ALA A 235 3.67 -9.53 -1.52
C ALA A 235 5.16 -9.27 -1.31
N GLN A 236 5.96 -10.30 -1.02
CA GLN A 236 7.39 -10.16 -0.66
C GLN A 236 8.19 -9.29 -1.64
N ARG A 237 7.92 -9.41 -2.95
CA ARG A 237 8.61 -8.62 -3.97
C ARG A 237 8.29 -7.14 -3.87
N ILE A 238 7.03 -6.80 -3.61
CA ILE A 238 6.57 -5.41 -3.46
C ILE A 238 7.09 -4.83 -2.15
N LEU A 239 6.98 -5.59 -1.07
CA LEU A 239 7.55 -5.23 0.23
C LEU A 239 9.03 -4.84 0.11
N LYS A 240 9.86 -5.72 -0.49
CA LYS A 240 11.29 -5.44 -0.72
C LYS A 240 11.51 -4.20 -1.57
N LYS A 241 10.70 -3.97 -2.60
CA LYS A 241 10.77 -2.78 -3.46
C LYS A 241 10.51 -1.51 -2.67
N VAL A 242 9.45 -1.48 -1.85
CA VAL A 242 9.08 -0.32 -1.03
C VAL A 242 10.18 0.00 -0.02
N TRP A 243 10.67 -0.98 0.73
CA TRP A 243 11.74 -0.79 1.70
C TRP A 243 13.05 -0.35 1.05
N SER A 244 13.45 -0.96 -0.07
CA SER A 244 14.65 -0.56 -0.80
C SER A 244 14.54 0.89 -1.29
N GLU A 245 13.38 1.31 -1.75
CA GLU A 245 13.16 2.69 -2.21
C GLU A 245 13.18 3.67 -1.04
N ALA A 246 12.55 3.33 0.09
CA ALA A 246 12.61 4.14 1.31
C ALA A 246 14.06 4.33 1.80
N HIS A 247 14.87 3.27 1.80
CA HIS A 247 16.30 3.37 2.14
C HIS A 247 17.08 4.23 1.16
N ARG A 248 16.81 4.09 -0.15
CA ARG A 248 17.44 4.91 -1.20
C ARG A 248 17.13 6.41 -1.01
N LEU A 249 15.95 6.72 -0.51
CA LEU A 249 15.49 8.09 -0.23
C LEU A 249 15.91 8.62 1.16
N GLY A 250 16.66 7.83 1.96
CA GLY A 250 17.16 8.25 3.27
C GLY A 250 16.24 7.96 4.45
N TYR A 251 15.11 7.23 4.24
CA TYR A 251 14.12 6.91 5.28
C TYR A 251 14.35 5.56 5.96
N GLY A 252 15.56 5.00 5.89
CA GLY A 252 15.89 3.69 6.47
C GLY A 252 15.71 3.57 7.98
N SER A 253 15.73 4.69 8.72
CA SER A 253 15.43 4.72 10.15
C SER A 253 13.95 4.43 10.47
N TYR A 254 13.06 4.70 9.54
CA TYR A 254 11.63 4.44 9.66
C TYR A 254 11.24 3.08 9.06
N PHE A 255 11.83 2.71 7.92
CA PHE A 255 11.58 1.45 7.22
C PHE A 255 12.65 0.43 7.57
N VAL A 256 12.45 -0.27 8.69
CA VAL A 256 13.45 -1.18 9.25
C VAL A 256 13.29 -2.60 8.70
N TYR A 257 14.44 -3.29 8.45
CA TYR A 257 14.44 -4.69 7.99
C TYR A 257 14.24 -5.66 9.17
N GLN A 258 13.12 -5.49 9.87
CA GLN A 258 12.69 -6.37 10.95
C GLN A 258 11.37 -7.03 10.56
N SER A 259 11.22 -8.32 10.89
CA SER A 259 9.96 -9.04 10.69
C SER A 259 9.08 -8.94 11.93
N THR A 260 7.79 -8.76 11.70
CA THR A 260 6.76 -8.83 12.74
C THR A 260 5.76 -9.95 12.43
N PRO A 261 4.97 -10.41 13.41
CA PRO A 261 3.90 -11.37 13.19
C PRO A 261 2.89 -10.93 12.14
N GLN A 262 2.01 -11.84 11.75
CA GLN A 262 0.85 -11.55 10.92
C GLN A 262 -0.15 -10.70 11.68
N ILE A 263 -0.73 -9.72 11.01
CA ILE A 263 -1.79 -8.85 11.52
C ILE A 263 -3.00 -9.03 10.61
N ILE A 264 -4.17 -9.26 11.20
CA ILE A 264 -5.44 -9.23 10.47
C ILE A 264 -5.87 -7.78 10.38
N ASP A 265 -5.99 -7.28 9.16
CA ASP A 265 -6.32 -5.91 8.81
C ASP A 265 -6.90 -5.90 7.39
N ASP A 266 -7.33 -4.78 6.84
CA ASP A 266 -7.93 -4.64 5.51
C ASP A 266 -7.12 -5.34 4.40
N HIS A 267 -5.79 -5.30 4.47
CA HIS A 267 -4.92 -5.97 3.48
C HIS A 267 -5.09 -7.49 3.46
N TYR A 268 -5.47 -8.12 4.56
CA TYR A 268 -5.77 -9.55 4.60
C TYR A 268 -6.97 -9.88 3.70
N PHE A 269 -8.08 -9.14 3.85
CA PHE A 269 -9.30 -9.37 3.09
C PHE A 269 -9.14 -8.99 1.63
N VAL A 270 -8.50 -7.85 1.35
CA VAL A 270 -8.16 -7.45 -0.02
C VAL A 270 -7.31 -8.52 -0.71
N ASN A 271 -6.31 -9.06 -0.03
CA ASN A 271 -5.45 -10.07 -0.62
C ASN A 271 -6.18 -11.40 -0.84
N THR A 272 -6.94 -11.88 0.14
CA THR A 272 -7.61 -13.19 0.06
C THR A 272 -8.77 -13.20 -0.92
N LEU A 273 -9.43 -12.07 -1.14
CA LEU A 273 -10.63 -11.97 -1.99
C LEU A 273 -10.36 -11.46 -3.40
N ILE A 274 -9.29 -10.68 -3.60
CA ILE A 274 -8.98 -10.05 -4.89
C ILE A 274 -7.72 -10.63 -5.55
N PHE A 275 -6.64 -10.85 -4.78
CA PHE A 275 -5.33 -11.19 -5.34
C PHE A 275 -4.99 -12.68 -5.30
N GLN A 276 -5.78 -13.51 -4.67
CA GLN A 276 -5.60 -14.97 -4.74
C GLN A 276 -6.33 -15.53 -5.97
N PRO A 277 -5.66 -16.44 -6.71
CA PRO A 277 -6.26 -17.11 -7.85
C PRO A 277 -7.33 -18.13 -7.44
#